data_22121737dcf712812bd4867550873c2f
#
_entry.id   22121737dcf712812bd4867550873c2f
#
_cell.length_a   1.000
_cell.length_b   1.000
_cell.length_c   1.000
_cell.angle_alpha   90.00
_cell.angle_beta   90.00
_cell.angle_gamma   90.00
#
_symmetry.space_group_name_H-M   'P 1'
#
loop_
_entity.id
_entity.type
_entity.pdbx_description
1 polymer ?
#
loop_
_entity_poly.entity_id
_entity_poly.type
_entity_poly.pdbx_seq_one_letter_code
_entity_poly.pdbx_strand_id
1 'polypeptide(L)'
;VSTVSLVLSGKGRISPATGQRVNDAVEQLGFVRNRQASALRGGQSGVIGLIVRDLTSPFYAELTAGLTEALEAQGRMVFLLHGGREPDQLLSRLDMLLTQGVDGVIVAGASGVSSELCERAAAKGVPLVFASRASYLDEADTLRPDNMQAAQMLTEHLIRRGHQRIAWLGGKS
;
A
#
# COMPACT_ATOMS: atom_id res chain seq x y z
N VAL A 1 -13.89 20.31 20.93
CA VAL A 1 -14.19 19.72 19.61
C VAL A 1 -15.50 20.33 19.13
N SER A 2 -15.52 20.98 17.96
CA SER A 2 -16.74 21.59 17.44
C SER A 2 -17.72 20.55 16.88
N THR A 3 -19.02 20.85 16.91
CA THR A 3 -20.07 19.98 16.34
C THR A 3 -19.77 19.62 14.88
N VAL A 4 -19.25 20.58 14.10
CA VAL A 4 -18.84 20.37 12.71
C VAL A 4 -17.74 19.29 12.63
N SER A 5 -16.73 19.34 13.49
CA SER A 5 -15.66 18.34 13.52
C SER A 5 -16.18 16.93 13.88
N LEU A 6 -17.16 16.84 14.77
CA LEU A 6 -17.80 15.57 15.15
C LEU A 6 -18.60 14.97 13.98
N VAL A 7 -19.39 15.79 13.29
CA VAL A 7 -20.16 15.38 12.10
C VAL A 7 -19.21 14.89 11.01
N LEU A 8 -18.18 15.70 10.66
CA LEU A 8 -17.24 15.38 9.60
C LEU A 8 -16.34 14.16 9.89
N SER A 9 -16.13 13.83 11.18
CA SER A 9 -15.34 12.66 11.57
C SER A 9 -16.17 11.38 11.76
N GLY A 10 -17.51 11.48 11.71
CA GLY A 10 -18.41 10.38 12.05
C GLY A 10 -18.34 9.95 13.51
N LYS A 11 -17.69 10.74 14.37
CA LYS A 11 -17.48 10.43 15.79
C LYS A 11 -18.45 11.24 16.65
N GLY A 12 -19.07 10.60 17.61
CA GLY A 12 -19.96 11.24 18.59
C GLY A 12 -21.45 11.05 18.29
N ARG A 13 -22.27 11.31 19.31
CA ARG A 13 -23.75 11.27 19.18
C ARG A 13 -24.24 12.62 18.70
N ILE A 14 -24.47 12.75 17.41
CA ILE A 14 -25.06 13.93 16.78
C ILE A 14 -26.45 13.55 16.28
N SER A 15 -27.45 14.44 16.51
CA SER A 15 -28.78 14.18 15.98
C SER A 15 -28.78 14.21 14.45
N PRO A 16 -29.57 13.36 13.76
CA PRO A 16 -29.63 13.32 12.30
C PRO A 16 -29.90 14.71 11.68
N ALA A 17 -30.78 15.50 12.30
CA ALA A 17 -31.08 16.85 11.85
C ALA A 17 -29.88 17.81 11.92
N THR A 18 -29.05 17.70 12.97
CA THR A 18 -27.83 18.52 13.08
C THR A 18 -26.79 18.05 12.08
N GLY A 19 -26.67 16.74 11.88
CA GLY A 19 -25.78 16.16 10.86
C GLY A 19 -26.11 16.66 9.46
N GLN A 20 -27.39 16.63 9.10
CA GLN A 20 -27.85 17.10 7.80
C GLN A 20 -27.54 18.60 7.61
N ARG A 21 -27.88 19.46 8.57
CA ARG A 21 -27.58 20.91 8.48
C ARG A 21 -26.08 21.21 8.30
N VAL A 22 -25.21 20.44 8.94
CA VAL A 22 -23.78 20.61 8.77
C VAL A 22 -23.32 20.16 7.36
N ASN A 23 -23.85 19.04 6.86
CA ASN A 23 -23.53 18.57 5.53
C ASN A 23 -24.02 19.53 4.45
N ASP A 24 -25.23 20.05 4.56
CA ASP A 24 -25.79 21.06 3.65
C ASP A 24 -24.92 22.32 3.63
N ALA A 25 -24.48 22.79 4.79
CA ALA A 25 -23.58 23.94 4.88
C ALA A 25 -22.19 23.67 4.29
N VAL A 26 -21.67 22.50 4.48
CA VAL A 26 -20.38 22.03 3.86
C VAL A 26 -20.48 22.08 2.34
N GLU A 27 -21.58 21.56 1.78
CA GLU A 27 -21.86 21.55 0.35
C GLU A 27 -22.02 22.97 -0.21
N GLN A 28 -22.86 23.79 0.43
CA GLN A 28 -23.10 25.18 0.02
C GLN A 28 -21.84 26.04 0.03
N LEU A 29 -20.95 25.83 1.00
CA LEU A 29 -19.68 26.55 1.13
C LEU A 29 -18.55 26.00 0.27
N GLY A 30 -18.77 24.90 -0.44
CA GLY A 30 -17.71 24.21 -1.18
C GLY A 30 -16.54 23.78 -0.28
N PHE A 31 -16.81 23.49 1.01
CA PHE A 31 -15.78 23.17 1.98
C PHE A 31 -15.17 21.80 1.70
N VAL A 32 -13.91 21.77 1.29
CA VAL A 32 -13.12 20.54 1.16
C VAL A 32 -12.36 20.30 2.45
N ARG A 33 -12.63 19.17 3.09
CA ARG A 33 -11.93 18.78 4.33
C ARG A 33 -10.44 18.60 4.10
N ASN A 34 -9.64 19.42 4.75
CA ASN A 34 -8.18 19.23 4.75
C ASN A 34 -7.84 18.03 5.65
N ARG A 35 -7.54 16.88 5.03
CA ARG A 35 -7.17 15.64 5.73
C ARG A 35 -5.82 15.77 6.44
N GLN A 36 -4.87 16.54 5.90
CA GLN A 36 -3.57 16.80 6.54
C GLN A 36 -3.74 17.55 7.87
N ALA A 37 -4.62 18.57 7.91
CA ALA A 37 -4.94 19.26 9.15
C ALA A 37 -5.65 18.36 10.18
N SER A 38 -6.32 17.32 9.75
CA SER A 38 -6.92 16.31 10.62
C SER A 38 -5.87 15.33 11.18
N ALA A 39 -4.88 14.93 10.37
CA ALA A 39 -3.77 14.08 10.78
C ALA A 39 -2.91 14.76 11.87
N LEU A 40 -2.65 16.05 11.76
CA LEU A 40 -1.92 16.84 12.77
C LEU A 40 -2.57 16.83 14.17
N ARG A 41 -3.86 16.48 14.27
CA ARG A 41 -4.59 16.36 15.54
C ARG A 41 -4.68 14.92 16.06
N GLY A 42 -3.75 14.05 15.65
CA GLY A 42 -3.72 12.65 16.05
C GLY A 42 -4.68 11.75 15.25
N GLY A 43 -5.14 12.21 14.08
CA GLY A 43 -5.93 11.42 13.14
C GLY A 43 -5.08 10.75 12.08
N GLN A 44 -5.67 9.78 11.36
CA GLN A 44 -5.07 9.19 10.18
C GLN A 44 -5.14 10.16 8.99
N SER A 45 -4.12 10.16 8.13
CA SER A 45 -4.09 10.96 6.90
C SER A 45 -5.07 10.42 5.85
N GLY A 46 -5.37 9.12 5.91
CA GLY A 46 -6.11 8.38 4.90
C GLY A 46 -5.28 8.12 3.64
N VAL A 47 -3.95 8.25 3.73
CA VAL A 47 -3.04 8.06 2.60
C VAL A 47 -2.17 6.82 2.84
N ILE A 48 -2.09 5.97 1.84
CA ILE A 48 -1.19 4.81 1.79
C ILE A 48 -0.11 5.08 0.75
N GLY A 49 1.14 4.89 1.13
CA GLY A 49 2.27 4.92 0.20
C GLY A 49 2.37 3.60 -0.56
N LEU A 50 2.56 3.65 -1.86
CA LEU A 50 2.82 2.49 -2.70
C LEU A 50 4.10 2.70 -3.49
N ILE A 51 5.12 1.88 -3.21
CA ILE A 51 6.38 1.89 -3.94
C ILE A 51 6.39 0.69 -4.88
N VAL A 52 6.46 0.93 -6.18
CA VAL A 52 6.42 -0.10 -7.22
C VAL A 52 7.73 -0.12 -7.98
N ARG A 53 8.32 -1.31 -8.12
CA ARG A 53 9.62 -1.48 -8.79
C ARG A 53 9.60 -1.12 -10.27
N ASP A 54 8.59 -1.58 -11.00
CA ASP A 54 8.52 -1.46 -12.45
C ASP A 54 7.08 -1.23 -12.91
N LEU A 55 6.81 0.02 -13.27
CA LEU A 55 5.49 0.43 -13.75
C LEU A 55 5.23 0.02 -15.21
N THR A 56 6.26 -0.46 -15.92
CA THR A 56 6.13 -0.93 -17.32
C THR A 56 5.75 -2.41 -17.40
N SER A 57 5.93 -3.15 -16.31
CA SER A 57 5.54 -4.56 -16.22
C SER A 57 4.03 -4.70 -16.08
N PRO A 58 3.34 -5.46 -16.96
CA PRO A 58 1.90 -5.70 -16.85
C PRO A 58 1.48 -6.24 -15.49
N PHE A 59 2.29 -7.10 -14.88
CA PHE A 59 2.04 -7.64 -13.56
C PHE A 59 1.94 -6.54 -12.48
N TYR A 60 2.91 -5.61 -12.46
CA TYR A 60 2.87 -4.52 -11.49
C TYR A 60 1.82 -3.47 -11.82
N ALA A 61 1.47 -3.30 -13.09
CA ALA A 61 0.37 -2.43 -13.49
C ALA A 61 -0.97 -2.96 -12.95
N GLU A 62 -1.28 -4.25 -13.13
CA GLU A 62 -2.49 -4.89 -12.60
C GLU A 62 -2.51 -4.89 -11.06
N LEU A 63 -1.38 -5.22 -10.42
CA LEU A 63 -1.25 -5.17 -8.95
C LEU A 63 -1.53 -3.74 -8.42
N THR A 64 -0.98 -2.72 -9.08
CA THR A 64 -1.21 -1.32 -8.72
C THR A 64 -2.66 -0.92 -8.87
N ALA A 65 -3.29 -1.29 -9.97
CA ALA A 65 -4.71 -1.02 -10.21
C ALA A 65 -5.59 -1.66 -9.13
N GLY A 66 -5.42 -2.96 -8.87
CA GLY A 66 -6.21 -3.67 -7.85
C GLY A 66 -6.01 -3.12 -6.43
N LEU A 67 -4.77 -2.77 -6.06
CA LEU A 67 -4.48 -2.13 -4.77
C LEU A 67 -5.14 -0.76 -4.66
N THR A 68 -5.07 0.04 -5.72
CA THR A 68 -5.66 1.38 -5.75
C THR A 68 -7.18 1.31 -5.61
N GLU A 69 -7.85 0.46 -6.39
CA GLU A 69 -9.30 0.24 -6.33
C GLU A 69 -9.74 -0.21 -4.93
N ALA A 70 -9.04 -1.18 -4.34
CA ALA A 70 -9.37 -1.69 -3.02
C ALA A 70 -9.20 -0.64 -1.91
N LEU A 71 -8.19 0.21 -2.00
CA LEU A 71 -7.94 1.29 -1.03
C LEU A 71 -8.92 2.44 -1.21
N GLU A 72 -9.24 2.82 -2.45
CA GLU A 72 -10.23 3.85 -2.76
C GLU A 72 -11.63 3.45 -2.29
N ALA A 73 -12.01 2.18 -2.44
CA ALA A 73 -13.27 1.66 -1.90
C ALA A 73 -13.39 1.83 -0.37
N GLN A 74 -12.27 1.93 0.33
CA GLN A 74 -12.19 2.24 1.77
C GLN A 74 -11.99 3.74 2.06
N GLY A 75 -12.09 4.61 1.05
CA GLY A 75 -11.91 6.04 1.18
C GLY A 75 -10.46 6.46 1.44
N ARG A 76 -9.48 5.63 1.08
CA ARG A 76 -8.06 5.93 1.20
C ARG A 76 -7.48 6.40 -0.12
N MET A 77 -6.47 7.26 -0.06
CA MET A 77 -5.71 7.71 -1.22
C MET A 77 -4.40 6.94 -1.32
N VAL A 78 -3.87 6.81 -2.53
CA VAL A 78 -2.58 6.17 -2.78
C VAL A 78 -1.56 7.20 -3.26
N PHE A 79 -0.40 7.27 -2.60
CA PHE A 79 0.78 7.93 -3.12
C PHE A 79 1.68 6.89 -3.79
N LEU A 80 1.68 6.90 -5.13
CA LEU A 80 2.47 5.99 -5.93
C LEU A 80 3.85 6.58 -6.22
N LEU A 81 4.90 5.81 -5.89
CA LEU A 81 6.28 6.11 -6.21
C LEU A 81 6.92 4.96 -6.99
N HIS A 82 7.74 5.30 -7.97
CA HIS A 82 8.63 4.33 -8.62
C HIS A 82 9.80 4.00 -7.69
N GLY A 83 10.02 2.71 -7.41
CA GLY A 83 10.98 2.22 -6.42
C GLY A 83 12.45 2.44 -6.77
N GLY A 84 12.73 2.75 -8.05
CA GLY A 84 14.09 2.87 -8.53
C GLY A 84 14.75 1.51 -8.81
N ARG A 85 16.00 1.55 -9.24
CA ARG A 85 16.80 0.35 -9.57
C ARG A 85 17.80 0.00 -8.48
N GLU A 86 18.22 1.00 -7.71
CA GLU A 86 19.25 0.88 -6.68
C GLU A 86 18.62 0.83 -5.28
N PRO A 87 19.23 0.09 -4.33
CA PRO A 87 18.71 -0.07 -2.97
C PRO A 87 18.51 1.26 -2.21
N ASP A 88 19.43 2.19 -2.32
CA ASP A 88 19.37 3.51 -1.67
C ASP A 88 18.23 4.38 -2.19
N GLN A 89 17.77 4.16 -3.42
CA GLN A 89 16.59 4.81 -3.95
C GLN A 89 15.33 4.37 -3.20
N LEU A 90 15.25 3.11 -2.80
CA LEU A 90 14.11 2.59 -2.03
C LEU A 90 14.00 3.26 -0.66
N LEU A 91 15.13 3.40 0.06
CA LEU A 91 15.18 4.13 1.33
C LEU A 91 14.73 5.59 1.18
N SER A 92 15.27 6.27 0.17
CA SER A 92 14.88 7.65 -0.13
C SER A 92 13.38 7.78 -0.44
N ARG A 93 12.78 6.82 -1.16
CA ARG A 93 11.33 6.82 -1.44
C ARG A 93 10.50 6.57 -0.17
N LEU A 94 10.97 5.68 0.69
CA LEU A 94 10.34 5.47 2.00
C LEU A 94 10.35 6.77 2.81
N ASP A 95 11.50 7.42 2.94
CA ASP A 95 11.64 8.68 3.69
C ASP A 95 10.71 9.78 3.15
N MET A 96 10.56 9.87 1.83
CA MET A 96 9.59 10.80 1.21
C MET A 96 8.16 10.53 1.68
N LEU A 97 7.73 9.26 1.67
CA LEU A 97 6.39 8.87 2.12
C LEU A 97 6.19 9.13 3.61
N LEU A 98 7.18 8.77 4.44
CA LEU A 98 7.14 9.01 5.88
C LEU A 98 7.04 10.52 6.20
N THR A 99 7.73 11.36 5.44
CA THR A 99 7.65 12.83 5.57
C THR A 99 6.27 13.37 5.18
N GLN A 100 5.58 12.73 4.24
CA GLN A 100 4.20 13.10 3.87
C GLN A 100 3.15 12.60 4.87
N GLY A 101 3.55 11.83 5.89
CA GLY A 101 2.66 11.36 6.94
C GLY A 101 1.66 10.31 6.46
N VAL A 102 2.10 9.37 5.63
CA VAL A 102 1.27 8.24 5.20
C VAL A 102 0.92 7.34 6.39
N ASP A 103 -0.24 6.68 6.33
CA ASP A 103 -0.72 5.77 7.39
C ASP A 103 -0.10 4.38 7.30
N GLY A 104 0.49 4.02 6.16
CA GLY A 104 1.16 2.76 5.90
C GLY A 104 1.86 2.78 4.55
N VAL A 105 2.78 1.84 4.33
CA VAL A 105 3.53 1.72 3.07
C VAL A 105 3.47 0.29 2.56
N ILE A 106 3.16 0.15 1.27
CA ILE A 106 3.24 -1.11 0.52
C ILE A 106 4.41 -1.01 -0.44
N VAL A 107 5.31 -2.01 -0.41
CA VAL A 107 6.45 -2.10 -1.31
C VAL A 107 6.26 -3.29 -2.25
N ALA A 108 6.05 -3.04 -3.53
CA ALA A 108 5.79 -4.05 -4.54
C ALA A 108 7.02 -4.33 -5.41
N GLY A 109 7.59 -5.53 -5.22
CA GLY A 109 8.65 -6.05 -6.08
C GLY A 109 10.04 -5.43 -5.90
N ALA A 110 10.33 -4.80 -4.77
CA ALA A 110 11.63 -4.20 -4.52
C ALA A 110 12.76 -5.23 -4.44
N SER A 111 13.92 -4.87 -4.96
CA SER A 111 15.19 -5.51 -4.68
C SER A 111 15.96 -4.65 -3.68
N GLY A 112 16.77 -5.28 -2.82
CA GLY A 112 17.57 -4.55 -1.84
C GLY A 112 16.79 -4.15 -0.59
N VAL A 113 15.80 -4.95 -0.22
CA VAL A 113 15.11 -4.79 1.06
C VAL A 113 16.11 -5.05 2.18
N SER A 114 16.27 -4.10 3.07
CA SER A 114 17.16 -4.18 4.23
C SER A 114 16.39 -3.98 5.52
N SER A 115 16.92 -4.46 6.64
CA SER A 115 16.36 -4.20 7.98
C SER A 115 16.18 -2.71 8.24
N GLU A 116 17.04 -1.87 7.66
CA GLU A 116 16.97 -0.41 7.77
C GLU A 116 15.62 0.15 7.27
N LEU A 117 15.00 -0.44 6.23
CA LEU A 117 13.65 -0.04 5.79
C LEU A 117 12.61 -0.26 6.88
N CYS A 118 12.66 -1.44 7.51
CA CYS A 118 11.74 -1.80 8.60
C CYS A 118 11.96 -0.91 9.82
N GLU A 119 13.21 -0.69 10.21
CA GLU A 119 13.58 0.18 11.33
C GLU A 119 13.09 1.62 11.14
N ARG A 120 13.27 2.18 9.94
CA ARG A 120 12.80 3.54 9.63
C ARG A 120 11.30 3.69 9.67
N ALA A 121 10.56 2.73 9.11
CA ALA A 121 9.11 2.71 9.14
C ALA A 121 8.60 2.55 10.60
N ALA A 122 9.18 1.61 11.35
CA ALA A 122 8.85 1.35 12.75
C ALA A 122 9.12 2.56 13.66
N ALA A 123 10.24 3.27 13.46
CA ALA A 123 10.57 4.48 14.20
C ALA A 123 9.54 5.60 14.05
N LYS A 124 8.74 5.56 12.96
CA LYS A 124 7.64 6.50 12.71
C LYS A 124 6.26 5.90 13.04
N GLY A 125 6.21 4.63 13.50
CA GLY A 125 4.96 3.93 13.75
C GLY A 125 4.14 3.65 12.49
N VAL A 126 4.79 3.59 11.32
CA VAL A 126 4.15 3.36 10.02
C VAL A 126 4.31 1.88 9.63
N PRO A 127 3.22 1.11 9.51
CA PRO A 127 3.28 -0.28 9.08
C PRO A 127 3.80 -0.40 7.65
N LEU A 128 4.64 -1.43 7.44
CA LEU A 128 5.26 -1.74 6.16
C LEU A 128 4.84 -3.14 5.72
N VAL A 129 4.41 -3.27 4.47
CA VAL A 129 4.01 -4.55 3.85
C VAL A 129 4.76 -4.74 2.55
N PHE A 130 5.34 -5.93 2.36
CA PHE A 130 5.96 -6.32 1.09
C PHE A 130 5.00 -7.14 0.24
N ALA A 131 4.87 -6.81 -1.04
CA ALA A 131 4.02 -7.52 -1.99
C ALA A 131 4.84 -8.08 -3.15
N SER A 132 4.52 -9.31 -3.59
CA SER A 132 5.06 -10.00 -4.76
C SER A 132 6.44 -10.65 -4.57
N ARG A 133 7.45 -9.98 -4.04
CA ARG A 133 8.74 -10.59 -3.71
C ARG A 133 8.84 -10.82 -2.21
N ALA A 134 9.40 -11.97 -1.84
CA ALA A 134 9.68 -12.25 -0.45
C ALA A 134 10.73 -11.27 0.07
N SER A 135 10.37 -10.55 1.11
CA SER A 135 11.36 -10.12 2.08
C SER A 135 11.68 -11.35 2.93
N TYR A 136 12.95 -11.64 3.12
CA TYR A 136 13.37 -12.67 4.10
C TYR A 136 13.48 -12.07 5.51
N LEU A 137 12.92 -10.88 5.70
CA LEU A 137 12.91 -10.18 6.97
C LEU A 137 11.63 -10.57 7.72
N ASP A 138 11.80 -11.16 8.90
CA ASP A 138 10.67 -11.50 9.80
C ASP A 138 10.00 -10.25 10.41
N GLU A 139 10.53 -9.07 10.13
CA GLU A 139 10.14 -7.79 10.73
C GLU A 139 8.99 -7.09 9.99
N ALA A 140 8.55 -7.61 8.84
CA ALA A 140 7.46 -7.01 8.08
C ALA A 140 6.58 -8.06 7.40
N ASP A 141 5.30 -7.77 7.32
CA ASP A 141 4.34 -8.62 6.64
C ASP A 141 4.67 -8.75 5.15
N THR A 142 4.60 -9.98 4.65
CA THR A 142 4.88 -10.27 3.24
C THR A 142 3.73 -11.04 2.60
N LEU A 143 3.21 -10.51 1.49
CA LEU A 143 2.21 -11.16 0.65
C LEU A 143 2.86 -11.61 -0.66
N ARG A 144 2.81 -12.89 -0.98
CA ARG A 144 3.40 -13.47 -2.19
C ARG A 144 2.57 -14.62 -2.74
N PRO A 145 2.60 -14.88 -4.07
CA PRO A 145 2.10 -16.12 -4.64
C PRO A 145 2.89 -17.31 -4.10
N ASP A 146 2.24 -18.48 -3.96
CA ASP A 146 2.95 -19.73 -3.70
C ASP A 146 3.59 -20.24 -4.98
N ASN A 147 4.76 -19.67 -5.29
CA ASN A 147 5.52 -20.02 -6.50
C ASN A 147 6.06 -21.46 -6.45
N MET A 148 6.27 -22.03 -5.26
CA MET A 148 6.70 -23.42 -5.13
C MET A 148 5.59 -24.37 -5.54
N GLN A 149 4.38 -24.17 -4.99
CA GLN A 149 3.19 -24.95 -5.36
C GLN A 149 2.90 -24.81 -6.86
N ALA A 150 2.96 -23.60 -7.40
CA ALA A 150 2.72 -23.35 -8.82
C ALA A 150 3.73 -24.11 -9.72
N ALA A 151 5.03 -24.06 -9.40
CA ALA A 151 6.06 -24.78 -10.12
C ALA A 151 5.88 -26.30 -10.03
N GLN A 152 5.51 -26.81 -8.86
CA GLN A 152 5.22 -28.22 -8.66
C GLN A 152 4.04 -28.64 -9.53
N MET A 153 2.91 -27.93 -9.49
CA MET A 153 1.73 -28.23 -10.29
C MET A 153 2.03 -28.25 -11.79
N LEU A 154 2.80 -27.29 -12.29
CA LEU A 154 3.20 -27.23 -13.69
C LEU A 154 4.09 -28.44 -14.07
N THR A 155 5.04 -28.79 -13.23
CA THR A 155 5.94 -29.91 -13.47
C THR A 155 5.18 -31.25 -13.46
N GLU A 156 4.31 -31.46 -12.47
CA GLU A 156 3.46 -32.66 -12.40
C GLU A 156 2.52 -32.75 -13.61
N HIS A 157 1.99 -31.64 -14.08
CA HIS A 157 1.16 -31.62 -15.28
C HIS A 157 1.93 -32.14 -16.51
N LEU A 158 3.17 -31.67 -16.72
CA LEU A 158 4.01 -32.12 -17.82
C LEU A 158 4.34 -33.62 -17.69
N ILE A 159 4.69 -34.10 -16.50
CA ILE A 159 4.97 -35.51 -16.24
C ILE A 159 3.75 -36.38 -16.56
N ARG A 160 2.56 -35.99 -16.07
CA ARG A 160 1.31 -36.71 -16.34
C ARG A 160 0.94 -36.75 -17.82
N ARG A 161 1.40 -35.78 -18.60
CA ARG A 161 1.25 -35.74 -20.07
C ARG A 161 2.29 -36.58 -20.80
N GLY A 162 3.18 -37.26 -20.08
CA GLY A 162 4.18 -38.17 -20.62
C GLY A 162 5.49 -37.52 -21.04
N HIS A 163 5.70 -36.23 -20.71
CA HIS A 163 6.98 -35.56 -21.01
C HIS A 163 8.09 -36.08 -20.09
N GLN A 164 9.14 -36.62 -20.68
CA GLN A 164 10.31 -37.19 -19.95
C GLN A 164 11.50 -36.20 -19.89
N ARG A 165 11.53 -35.25 -20.82
CA ARG A 165 12.61 -34.23 -20.88
C ARG A 165 11.99 -32.87 -20.69
N ILE A 166 12.14 -32.31 -19.49
CA ILE A 166 11.58 -31.03 -19.08
C ILE A 166 12.75 -30.09 -18.83
N ALA A 167 12.70 -28.92 -19.45
CA ALA A 167 13.69 -27.86 -19.22
C ALA A 167 13.07 -26.70 -18.47
N TRP A 168 13.83 -26.08 -17.59
CA TRP A 168 13.48 -24.84 -16.92
C TRP A 168 14.21 -23.66 -17.60
N LEU A 169 13.45 -22.66 -17.99
CA LEU A 169 14.00 -21.40 -18.48
C LEU A 169 13.53 -20.28 -17.53
N GLY A 170 14.45 -19.67 -16.83
CA GLY A 170 14.18 -18.64 -15.83
C GLY A 170 15.12 -17.45 -15.98
N GLY A 171 14.69 -16.31 -15.44
CA GLY A 171 15.54 -15.13 -15.31
C GLY A 171 16.57 -15.27 -14.20
N LYS A 172 17.54 -14.34 -14.14
CA LYS A 172 18.42 -14.21 -12.97
C LYS A 172 17.59 -13.78 -11.76
N SER A 173 17.76 -14.49 -10.65
CA SER A 173 17.19 -14.15 -9.35
C SER A 173 17.79 -12.88 -8.80
#